data_cec06182972c263a6a83576d7b126e0d
#
_entry.id   cec06182972c263a6a83576d7b126e0d
#
_cell.length_a   1.000
_cell.length_b   1.000
_cell.length_c   1.000
_cell.angle_alpha   90.00
_cell.angle_beta   90.00
_cell.angle_gamma   90.00
#
_symmetry.space_group_name_H-M   'P 1'
#
loop_
_entity.id
_entity.type
_entity.pdbx_description
1 polymer ?
#
loop_
_entity_poly.entity_id
_entity_poly.type
_entity_poly.pdbx_seq_one_letter_code
_entity_poly.pdbx_strand_id
1 'polypeptide(L)'
;SSKPDNKIVEVNTSDLNNINLQSSYVILATGAKSKDLPFVSSDGNNIWDYKSAMLPKKMPESIVIVGSGAIGIEFASFYNDLGCEVTIVEVQKNILPNEDDDISEFMLKSLTNRGIKILTNSKLLEVNGNKTVKCKILSKNNNIEIEAEKLLLAVGIEPNIKNLGL
;
A
#
# COMPACT_ATOMS: atom_id res chain seq x y z
N SER A 1 8.05 -43.96 -17.47
CA SER A 1 8.21 -42.73 -16.68
C SER A 1 8.88 -41.69 -17.55
N SER A 2 8.12 -40.73 -18.05
CA SER A 2 8.64 -39.57 -18.78
C SER A 2 9.57 -38.79 -17.84
N LYS A 3 10.81 -38.55 -18.26
CA LYS A 3 11.70 -37.60 -17.54
C LYS A 3 10.97 -36.25 -17.51
N PRO A 4 10.96 -35.57 -16.36
CA PRO A 4 10.39 -34.22 -16.33
C PRO A 4 11.10 -33.34 -17.35
N ASP A 5 10.34 -32.63 -18.18
CA ASP A 5 10.88 -31.66 -19.13
C ASP A 5 11.76 -30.66 -18.35
N ASN A 6 13.04 -30.58 -18.71
CA ASN A 6 13.92 -29.60 -18.10
C ASN A 6 13.45 -28.18 -18.41
N LYS A 7 13.31 -27.37 -17.35
CA LYS A 7 13.01 -25.94 -17.48
C LYS A 7 14.33 -25.18 -17.67
N ILE A 8 14.32 -24.19 -18.52
CA ILE A 8 15.46 -23.29 -18.73
C ILE A 8 15.05 -21.91 -18.23
N VAL A 9 15.86 -21.37 -17.32
CA VAL A 9 15.71 -20.01 -16.81
C VAL A 9 16.86 -19.18 -17.35
N GLU A 10 16.54 -18.21 -18.18
CA GLU A 10 17.51 -17.22 -18.66
C GLU A 10 17.63 -16.09 -17.62
N VAL A 11 18.84 -15.86 -17.18
CA VAL A 11 19.17 -14.83 -16.19
C VAL A 11 20.03 -13.75 -16.81
N ASN A 12 19.53 -12.53 -16.85
CA ASN A 12 20.32 -11.37 -17.26
C ASN A 12 21.02 -10.80 -16.02
N THR A 13 22.34 -10.89 -15.98
CA THR A 13 23.14 -10.36 -14.89
C THR A 13 23.47 -8.88 -15.11
N SER A 14 23.86 -8.18 -14.05
CA SER A 14 24.29 -6.77 -14.10
C SER A 14 25.47 -6.52 -15.05
N ASP A 15 26.27 -7.57 -15.32
CA ASP A 15 27.47 -7.50 -16.21
C ASP A 15 27.10 -7.74 -17.68
N LEU A 16 25.81 -7.70 -18.04
CA LEU A 16 25.29 -7.97 -19.39
C LEU A 16 25.57 -9.40 -19.91
N ASN A 17 25.93 -10.33 -19.04
CA ASN A 17 26.08 -11.74 -19.38
C ASN A 17 24.74 -12.45 -19.19
N ASN A 18 24.33 -13.24 -20.19
CA ASN A 18 23.17 -14.10 -20.08
C ASN A 18 23.61 -15.47 -19.58
N ILE A 19 22.99 -15.95 -18.52
CA ILE A 19 23.23 -17.26 -17.96
C ILE A 19 21.98 -18.11 -18.12
N ASN A 20 22.11 -19.29 -18.68
CA ASN A 20 21.02 -20.27 -18.77
C ASN A 20 21.16 -21.29 -17.65
N LEU A 21 20.17 -21.31 -16.76
CA LEU A 21 20.07 -22.30 -15.69
C LEU A 21 19.04 -23.36 -16.07
N GLN A 22 19.47 -24.63 -16.02
CA GLN A 22 18.61 -25.77 -16.34
C GLN A 22 18.19 -26.49 -15.07
N SER A 23 16.88 -26.74 -14.89
CA SER A 23 16.32 -27.40 -13.74
C SER A 23 15.05 -28.18 -14.07
N SER A 24 14.80 -29.25 -13.33
CA SER A 24 13.52 -29.98 -13.43
C SER A 24 12.35 -29.23 -12.79
N TYR A 25 12.62 -28.37 -11.80
CA TYR A 25 11.64 -27.61 -11.06
C TYR A 25 12.11 -26.18 -10.88
N VAL A 26 11.18 -25.23 -10.94
CA VAL A 26 11.44 -23.80 -10.73
C VAL A 26 10.44 -23.28 -9.70
N ILE A 27 10.95 -22.58 -8.69
CA ILE A 27 10.13 -21.85 -7.72
C ILE A 27 10.19 -20.37 -8.05
N LEU A 28 9.04 -19.77 -8.32
CA LEU A 28 8.91 -18.34 -8.58
C LEU A 28 8.69 -17.62 -7.24
N ALA A 29 9.70 -16.89 -6.81
CA ALA A 29 9.68 -16.10 -5.57
C ALA A 29 10.09 -14.65 -5.87
N THR A 30 9.49 -14.05 -6.89
CA THR A 30 9.87 -12.75 -7.46
C THR A 30 9.36 -11.54 -6.67
N GLY A 31 8.63 -11.79 -5.58
CA GLY A 31 8.10 -10.74 -4.71
C GLY A 31 6.91 -9.99 -5.30
N ALA A 32 6.62 -8.87 -4.71
CA ALA A 32 5.50 -7.99 -5.07
C ALA A 32 5.91 -6.52 -4.96
N LYS A 33 5.10 -5.65 -5.54
CA LYS A 33 5.20 -4.20 -5.40
C LYS A 33 3.84 -3.61 -5.03
N SER A 34 3.86 -2.41 -4.45
CA SER A 34 2.65 -1.64 -4.17
C SER A 34 1.92 -1.28 -5.46
N LYS A 35 0.60 -1.21 -5.37
CA LYS A 35 -0.24 -0.62 -6.41
C LYS A 35 -0.32 0.88 -6.21
N ASP A 36 -0.26 1.59 -7.32
CA ASP A 36 -0.59 3.01 -7.40
C ASP A 36 -2.07 3.20 -7.74
N LEU A 37 -2.57 4.42 -7.55
CA LEU A 37 -3.86 4.82 -8.11
C LEU A 37 -3.67 5.37 -9.53
N PRO A 38 -4.69 5.32 -10.42
CA PRO A 38 -4.54 5.74 -11.80
C PRO A 38 -4.09 7.20 -12.00
N PHE A 39 -4.30 8.03 -10.98
CA PHE A 39 -4.02 9.48 -11.03
C PHE A 39 -2.94 9.93 -10.06
N VAL A 40 -2.39 9.02 -9.24
CA VAL A 40 -1.32 9.34 -8.29
C VAL A 40 -0.44 8.12 -8.02
N SER A 41 0.87 8.31 -8.11
CA SER A 41 1.88 7.29 -7.81
C SER A 41 2.75 7.72 -6.63
N SER A 42 3.31 6.72 -5.95
CA SER A 42 4.28 6.98 -4.90
C SER A 42 5.55 7.64 -5.50
N ASP A 43 6.04 8.68 -4.83
CA ASP A 43 7.25 9.43 -5.18
C ASP A 43 8.40 9.20 -4.20
N GLY A 44 8.14 8.43 -3.12
CA GLY A 44 9.07 8.17 -2.05
C GLY A 44 9.40 9.38 -1.16
N ASN A 45 8.76 10.53 -1.43
CA ASN A 45 9.00 11.78 -0.72
C ASN A 45 7.77 12.23 0.08
N ASN A 46 6.72 12.70 -0.57
CA ASN A 46 5.47 13.10 0.08
C ASN A 46 4.37 12.06 -0.07
N ILE A 47 4.41 11.30 -1.15
CA ILE A 47 3.50 10.21 -1.43
C ILE A 47 4.28 8.90 -1.31
N TRP A 48 3.96 8.15 -0.29
CA TRP A 48 4.67 6.94 0.10
C TRP A 48 3.96 5.68 -0.36
N ASP A 49 4.75 4.68 -0.67
CA ASP A 49 4.38 3.27 -0.63
C ASP A 49 4.78 2.65 0.73
N TYR A 50 4.51 1.36 0.92
CA TYR A 50 4.87 0.67 2.16
C TYR A 50 6.38 0.66 2.43
N LYS A 51 7.23 0.65 1.39
CA LYS A 51 8.71 0.65 1.55
C LYS A 51 9.19 1.98 2.11
N SER A 52 8.69 3.08 1.56
CA SER A 52 8.99 4.43 2.03
C SER A 52 8.46 4.65 3.45
N ALA A 53 7.28 4.11 3.76
CA ALA A 53 6.67 4.20 5.08
C ALA A 53 7.38 3.35 6.14
N MET A 54 8.07 2.27 5.76
CA MET A 54 8.85 1.45 6.72
C MET A 54 10.11 2.16 7.22
N LEU A 55 10.73 3.02 6.43
CA LEU A 55 12.00 3.67 6.73
C LEU A 55 11.95 5.18 6.46
N PRO A 56 11.10 5.92 7.21
CA PRO A 56 10.98 7.37 7.03
C PRO A 56 12.28 8.07 7.47
N LYS A 57 12.74 9.03 6.67
CA LYS A 57 13.90 9.86 7.04
C LYS A 57 13.63 10.76 8.25
N LYS A 58 12.38 11.15 8.42
CA LYS A 58 11.86 11.93 9.54
C LYS A 58 10.44 11.42 9.82
N MET A 59 10.08 11.30 11.10
CA MET A 59 8.73 10.98 11.51
C MET A 59 7.79 12.13 11.13
N PRO A 60 6.70 11.87 10.37
CA PRO A 60 5.74 12.91 10.02
C PRO A 60 4.87 13.28 11.21
N GLU A 61 4.45 14.54 11.28
CA GLU A 61 3.46 15.00 12.26
C GLU A 61 2.04 14.55 11.91
N SER A 62 1.77 14.41 10.60
CA SER A 62 0.44 13.96 10.10
C SER A 62 0.58 13.11 8.85
N ILE A 63 -0.31 12.10 8.73
CA ILE A 63 -0.35 11.19 7.59
C ILE A 63 -1.78 10.84 7.20
N VAL A 64 -2.06 10.88 5.90
CA VAL A 64 -3.27 10.29 5.32
C VAL A 64 -2.91 8.93 4.75
N ILE A 65 -3.67 7.89 5.10
CA ILE A 65 -3.48 6.52 4.61
C ILE A 65 -4.68 6.15 3.75
N VAL A 66 -4.45 5.82 2.48
CA VAL A 66 -5.49 5.41 1.54
C VAL A 66 -5.51 3.90 1.42
N GLY A 67 -6.62 3.32 1.84
CA GLY A 67 -6.83 1.88 2.00
C GLY A 67 -6.70 1.42 3.44
N SER A 68 -7.66 0.59 3.86
CA SER A 68 -7.77 0.06 5.22
C SER A 68 -7.65 -1.46 5.27
N GLY A 69 -6.98 -2.08 4.32
CA GLY A 69 -6.55 -3.48 4.42
C GLY A 69 -5.48 -3.64 5.52
N ALA A 70 -4.98 -4.86 5.72
CA ALA A 70 -4.00 -5.17 6.77
C ALA A 70 -2.83 -4.18 6.79
N ILE A 71 -2.20 -3.93 5.64
CA ILE A 71 -1.07 -2.98 5.52
C ILE A 71 -1.45 -1.58 6.00
N GLY A 72 -2.60 -1.05 5.53
CA GLY A 72 -3.05 0.29 5.93
C GLY A 72 -3.32 0.41 7.44
N ILE A 73 -3.93 -0.60 8.02
CA ILE A 73 -4.25 -0.65 9.47
C ILE A 73 -2.97 -0.79 10.31
N GLU A 74 -2.03 -1.62 9.90
CA GLU A 74 -0.74 -1.79 10.59
C GLU A 74 0.04 -0.47 10.61
N PHE A 75 0.19 0.21 9.48
CA PHE A 75 0.83 1.52 9.43
C PHE A 75 0.07 2.59 10.20
N ALA A 76 -1.27 2.59 10.17
CA ALA A 76 -2.07 3.52 10.94
C ALA A 76 -1.83 3.37 12.45
N SER A 77 -1.82 2.12 12.92
CA SER A 77 -1.52 1.80 14.31
C SER A 77 -0.09 2.23 14.69
N PHE A 78 0.89 1.88 13.87
CA PHE A 78 2.29 2.20 14.08
C PHE A 78 2.54 3.72 14.17
N TYR A 79 2.07 4.49 13.19
CA TYR A 79 2.28 5.94 13.17
C TYR A 79 1.53 6.64 14.29
N ASN A 80 0.31 6.19 14.61
CA ASN A 80 -0.47 6.76 15.71
C ASN A 80 0.23 6.54 17.07
N ASP A 81 0.80 5.36 17.31
CA ASP A 81 1.53 5.06 18.55
C ASP A 81 2.81 5.89 18.69
N LEU A 82 3.36 6.35 17.58
CA LEU A 82 4.52 7.26 17.56
C LEU A 82 4.13 8.74 17.61
N GLY A 83 2.84 9.05 17.83
CA GLY A 83 2.35 10.42 18.02
C GLY A 83 2.00 11.17 16.73
N CYS A 84 1.94 10.47 15.59
CA CYS A 84 1.52 11.07 14.32
C CYS A 84 -0.02 11.19 14.28
N GLU A 85 -0.56 12.30 13.77
CA GLU A 85 -1.97 12.42 13.47
C GLU A 85 -2.32 11.58 12.24
N VAL A 86 -3.19 10.57 12.41
CA VAL A 86 -3.49 9.61 11.35
C VAL A 86 -4.93 9.74 10.88
N THR A 87 -5.11 9.84 9.56
CA THR A 87 -6.42 9.74 8.91
C THR A 87 -6.42 8.61 7.89
N ILE A 88 -7.34 7.64 8.03
CA ILE A 88 -7.56 6.56 7.06
C ILE A 88 -8.70 6.96 6.12
N VAL A 89 -8.50 6.73 4.82
CA VAL A 89 -9.53 6.90 3.77
C VAL A 89 -9.79 5.54 3.14
N GLU A 90 -11.03 5.05 3.27
CA GLU A 90 -11.45 3.74 2.78
C GLU A 90 -12.68 3.87 1.90
N VAL A 91 -12.60 3.30 0.69
CA VAL A 91 -13.69 3.33 -0.29
C VAL A 91 -14.84 2.39 0.09
N GLN A 92 -14.54 1.32 0.78
CA GLN A 92 -15.52 0.35 1.24
C GLN A 92 -16.28 0.86 2.48
N LYS A 93 -17.38 0.18 2.79
CA LYS A 93 -18.21 0.46 3.98
C LYS A 93 -17.46 0.14 5.28
N ASN A 94 -16.71 -0.95 5.29
CA ASN A 94 -15.98 -1.45 6.46
C ASN A 94 -14.47 -1.32 6.24
N ILE A 95 -13.72 -1.11 7.31
CA ILE A 95 -12.27 -1.34 7.31
C ILE A 95 -11.98 -2.85 7.28
N LEU A 96 -10.77 -3.25 6.93
CA LEU A 96 -10.40 -4.66 6.79
C LEU A 96 -11.44 -5.45 5.95
N PRO A 97 -11.71 -5.04 4.71
CA PRO A 97 -12.86 -5.53 3.94
C PRO A 97 -12.83 -7.02 3.59
N ASN A 98 -11.72 -7.70 3.86
CA ASN A 98 -11.56 -9.15 3.66
C ASN A 98 -11.76 -9.96 4.95
N GLU A 99 -11.98 -9.30 6.08
CA GLU A 99 -12.22 -9.92 7.38
C GLU A 99 -13.71 -9.97 7.71
N ASP A 100 -14.08 -10.74 8.71
CA ASP A 100 -15.44 -10.82 9.20
C ASP A 100 -15.92 -9.46 9.75
N ASP A 101 -17.22 -9.18 9.63
CA ASP A 101 -17.82 -7.91 10.06
C ASP A 101 -17.55 -7.61 11.55
N ASP A 102 -17.57 -8.62 12.41
CA ASP A 102 -17.30 -8.49 13.85
C ASP A 102 -15.86 -8.01 14.10
N ILE A 103 -14.90 -8.53 13.34
CA ILE A 103 -13.49 -8.12 13.42
C ILE A 103 -13.34 -6.67 12.93
N SER A 104 -13.99 -6.34 11.82
CA SER A 104 -13.98 -4.98 11.26
C SER A 104 -14.56 -3.97 12.26
N GLU A 105 -15.68 -4.28 12.90
CA GLU A 105 -16.32 -3.42 13.88
C GLU A 105 -15.47 -3.26 15.13
N PHE A 106 -14.91 -4.35 15.66
CA PHE A 106 -14.00 -4.32 16.80
C PHE A 106 -12.78 -3.43 16.53
N MET A 107 -12.13 -3.61 15.38
CA MET A 107 -10.96 -2.83 14.98
C MET A 107 -11.31 -1.36 14.76
N LEU A 108 -12.44 -1.07 14.12
CA LEU A 108 -12.91 0.31 13.93
C LEU A 108 -13.05 1.03 15.27
N LYS A 109 -13.71 0.42 16.25
CA LYS A 109 -13.86 0.98 17.61
C LYS A 109 -12.50 1.16 18.29
N SER A 110 -11.64 0.15 18.24
CA SER A 110 -10.31 0.18 18.85
C SER A 110 -9.46 1.34 18.31
N LEU A 111 -9.35 1.46 17.00
CA LEU A 111 -8.53 2.49 16.34
C LEU A 111 -9.11 3.89 16.56
N THR A 112 -10.42 4.04 16.48
CA THR A 112 -11.09 5.33 16.75
C THR A 112 -10.88 5.80 18.20
N ASN A 113 -10.96 4.88 19.16
CA ASN A 113 -10.70 5.19 20.58
C ASN A 113 -9.24 5.62 20.85
N ARG A 114 -8.31 5.21 19.99
CA ARG A 114 -6.90 5.63 20.01
C ARG A 114 -6.64 6.96 19.30
N GLY A 115 -7.69 7.59 18.74
CA GLY A 115 -7.61 8.90 18.10
C GLY A 115 -7.39 8.86 16.58
N ILE A 116 -7.37 7.69 15.95
CA ILE A 116 -7.27 7.58 14.49
C ILE A 116 -8.58 8.00 13.85
N LYS A 117 -8.53 8.96 12.92
CA LYS A 117 -9.67 9.37 12.11
C LYS A 117 -9.89 8.39 10.97
N ILE A 118 -11.09 7.83 10.86
CA ILE A 118 -11.41 6.82 9.84
C ILE A 118 -12.60 7.30 9.00
N LEU A 119 -12.38 7.40 7.70
CA LEU A 119 -13.38 7.79 6.70
C LEU A 119 -13.68 6.60 5.80
N THR A 120 -14.73 5.85 6.14
CA THR A 120 -15.27 4.79 5.27
C THR A 120 -16.24 5.40 4.23
N ASN A 121 -16.61 4.62 3.19
CA ASN A 121 -17.38 5.11 2.04
C ASN A 121 -16.80 6.42 1.47
N SER A 122 -15.47 6.51 1.43
CA SER A 122 -14.75 7.72 1.09
C SER A 122 -13.67 7.43 0.06
N LYS A 123 -13.59 8.24 -0.98
CA LYS A 123 -12.70 8.03 -2.12
C LYS A 123 -11.76 9.22 -2.28
N LEU A 124 -10.46 8.97 -2.35
CA LEU A 124 -9.49 9.96 -2.80
C LEU A 124 -9.75 10.31 -4.25
N LEU A 125 -9.89 11.59 -4.56
CA LEU A 125 -10.14 12.10 -5.91
C LEU A 125 -8.90 12.74 -6.51
N GLU A 126 -8.15 13.48 -5.71
CA GLU A 126 -7.04 14.31 -6.17
C GLU A 126 -6.03 14.50 -5.03
N VAL A 127 -4.76 14.63 -5.38
CA VAL A 127 -3.67 14.97 -4.46
C VAL A 127 -2.85 16.09 -5.06
N ASN A 128 -2.65 17.15 -4.29
CA ASN A 128 -1.86 18.31 -4.67
C ASN A 128 -0.90 18.68 -3.54
N GLY A 129 0.13 19.45 -3.85
CA GLY A 129 1.04 20.05 -2.88
C GLY A 129 2.49 19.60 -3.07
N ASN A 130 3.43 20.40 -2.51
CA ASN A 130 4.87 20.18 -2.66
C ASN A 130 5.57 19.94 -1.32
N LYS A 131 5.15 20.64 -0.26
CA LYS A 131 5.71 20.47 1.10
C LYS A 131 4.82 19.56 1.95
N THR A 132 3.53 19.74 1.82
CA THR A 132 2.45 18.92 2.39
C THR A 132 1.60 18.38 1.27
N VAL A 133 0.80 17.36 1.53
CA VAL A 133 -0.18 16.83 0.60
C VAL A 133 -1.57 17.34 0.94
N LYS A 134 -2.27 17.86 -0.05
CA LYS A 134 -3.69 18.25 0.03
C LYS A 134 -4.50 17.20 -0.69
N CYS A 135 -5.25 16.43 0.08
CA CYS A 135 -6.06 15.31 -0.38
C CYS A 135 -7.51 15.77 -0.53
N LYS A 136 -8.02 15.81 -1.77
CA LYS A 136 -9.44 15.99 -2.02
C LYS A 136 -10.14 14.65 -1.97
N ILE A 137 -11.13 14.54 -1.10
CA ILE A 137 -11.80 13.29 -0.78
C ILE A 137 -13.30 13.47 -0.96
N LEU A 138 -13.93 12.54 -1.69
CA LEU A 138 -15.39 12.41 -1.71
C LEU A 138 -15.80 11.52 -0.55
N SER A 139 -16.49 12.06 0.43
CA SER A 139 -17.00 11.35 1.61
C SER A 139 -18.48 11.62 1.79
N LYS A 140 -19.30 10.57 1.79
CA LYS A 140 -20.76 10.66 1.98
C LYS A 140 -21.41 11.72 1.07
N ASN A 141 -21.03 11.75 -0.22
CA ASN A 141 -21.47 12.71 -1.26
C ASN A 141 -20.99 14.16 -1.06
N ASN A 142 -20.11 14.44 -0.12
CA ASN A 142 -19.50 15.75 0.07
C ASN A 142 -18.01 15.71 -0.27
N ASN A 143 -17.52 16.74 -0.92
CA ASN A 143 -16.09 16.94 -1.10
C ASN A 143 -15.52 17.57 0.18
N ILE A 144 -14.50 16.92 0.74
CA ILE A 144 -13.71 17.45 1.84
C ILE A 144 -12.25 17.53 1.41
N GLU A 145 -11.50 18.41 2.02
CA GLU A 145 -10.06 18.52 1.84
C GLU A 145 -9.35 18.23 3.15
N ILE A 146 -8.30 17.43 3.10
CA ILE A 146 -7.44 17.11 4.24
C ILE A 146 -6.01 17.41 3.82
N GLU A 147 -5.32 18.18 4.64
CA GLU A 147 -3.91 18.46 4.50
C GLU A 147 -3.10 17.62 5.50
N ALA A 148 -1.99 17.02 5.04
CA ALA A 148 -1.08 16.24 5.89
C ALA A 148 0.36 16.36 5.37
N GLU A 149 1.35 16.02 6.19
CA GLU A 149 2.75 15.98 5.73
C GLU A 149 2.99 14.87 4.73
N LYS A 150 2.31 13.71 4.90
CA LYS A 150 2.50 12.54 4.04
C LYS A 150 1.17 11.89 3.65
N LEU A 151 1.22 11.25 2.49
CA LEU A 151 0.18 10.35 2.00
C LEU A 151 0.78 8.95 1.83
N LEU A 152 0.18 7.93 2.42
CA LEU A 152 0.53 6.53 2.18
C LEU A 152 -0.51 5.87 1.29
N LEU A 153 -0.08 5.30 0.16
CA LEU A 153 -0.91 4.47 -0.71
C LEU A 153 -0.84 3.01 -0.22
N ALA A 154 -1.91 2.56 0.42
CA ALA A 154 -2.08 1.19 0.94
C ALA A 154 -3.22 0.44 0.22
N VAL A 155 -3.36 0.68 -1.10
CA VAL A 155 -4.46 0.18 -1.95
C VAL A 155 -4.22 -1.22 -2.51
N GLY A 156 -3.25 -1.93 -1.97
CA GLY A 156 -2.90 -3.31 -2.29
C GLY A 156 -1.53 -3.46 -2.92
N ILE A 157 -1.22 -4.71 -3.27
CA ILE A 157 0.03 -5.11 -3.90
C ILE A 157 -0.25 -5.88 -5.19
N GLU A 158 0.72 -5.92 -6.09
CA GLU A 158 0.70 -6.78 -7.27
C GLU A 158 1.97 -7.63 -7.35
N PRO A 159 1.88 -8.91 -7.75
CA PRO A 159 3.05 -9.76 -7.87
C PRO A 159 3.95 -9.31 -9.02
N ASN A 160 5.26 -9.51 -8.85
CA ASN A 160 6.26 -9.21 -9.88
C ASN A 160 6.38 -10.39 -10.86
N ILE A 161 5.37 -10.57 -11.72
CA ILE A 161 5.28 -11.68 -12.67
C ILE A 161 5.33 -11.23 -14.14
N LYS A 162 5.50 -9.94 -14.40
CA LYS A 162 5.60 -9.42 -15.76
C LYS A 162 6.96 -9.78 -16.35
N ASN A 163 6.98 -10.12 -17.65
CA ASN A 163 8.21 -10.42 -18.43
C ASN A 163 9.02 -11.63 -17.92
N LEU A 164 8.37 -12.59 -17.29
CA LEU A 164 9.02 -13.85 -16.88
C LEU A 164 8.92 -14.94 -17.95
N GLY A 165 8.24 -14.72 -19.06
CA GLY A 165 8.07 -15.70 -20.13
C GLY A 165 7.14 -16.87 -19.76
N LEU A 166 6.18 -16.64 -18.86
CA LEU A 166 5.20 -17.61 -18.40
C LEU A 166 3.96 -17.64 -19.28
#